data_a3f5709d462b038f9a4e3065fb480675
#
_entry.id   a3f5709d462b038f9a4e3065fb480675
#
_cell.length_a   1.000
_cell.length_b   1.000
_cell.length_c   1.000
_cell.angle_alpha   90.00
_cell.angle_beta   90.00
_cell.angle_gamma   90.00
#
_symmetry.space_group_name_H-M   'P 1'
#
loop_
_entity.id
_entity.type
_entity.pdbx_description
1 polymer ?
#
loop_
_entity_poly.entity_id
_entity_poly.type
_entity_poly.pdbx_seq_one_letter_code
_entity_poly.pdbx_strand_id
1 'polypeptide(L)'
;MISKTVLVLAEGFGEGLTAERVATALARGLAADGRLETDVCPLDEGLGVLATGPSAPLDEADFDRRMRAARAVVLACAKLDDRTLAGSVAFEAATRARQSGVPAYAATANNALDPFEARIVDLQAILQADGSRALGAAGRKLAALV
;
A
#
# COMPACT_ATOMS: atom_id res chain seq x y z
N MET A 1 -9.01 -12.10 18.92
CA MET A 1 -8.31 -12.87 17.86
C MET A 1 -7.52 -11.93 16.99
N ILE A 2 -6.25 -12.25 16.72
CA ILE A 2 -5.38 -11.42 15.87
C ILE A 2 -5.65 -11.79 14.41
N SER A 3 -5.92 -10.78 13.59
CA SER A 3 -6.12 -10.98 12.16
C SER A 3 -4.82 -11.48 11.48
N LYS A 4 -4.97 -12.35 10.50
CA LYS A 4 -3.86 -12.80 9.65
C LYS A 4 -3.86 -12.11 8.30
N THR A 5 -4.82 -11.23 8.05
CA THR A 5 -5.03 -10.60 6.75
C THR A 5 -4.22 -9.31 6.63
N VAL A 6 -3.56 -9.14 5.50
CA VAL A 6 -2.91 -7.89 5.12
C VAL A 6 -3.68 -7.30 3.95
N LEU A 7 -4.12 -6.06 4.09
CA LEU A 7 -4.80 -5.35 3.01
C LEU A 7 -3.76 -4.71 2.09
N VAL A 8 -3.79 -5.06 0.82
CA VAL A 8 -2.86 -4.53 -0.18
C VAL A 8 -3.61 -3.58 -1.11
N LEU A 9 -3.28 -2.30 -1.01
CA LEU A 9 -3.84 -1.24 -1.85
C LEU A 9 -2.78 -0.89 -2.90
N ALA A 10 -3.09 -1.06 -4.19
CA ALA A 10 -2.07 -0.94 -5.23
C ALA A 10 -2.52 -0.12 -6.42
N GLU A 11 -1.58 0.61 -7.01
CA GLU A 11 -1.71 1.25 -8.32
C GLU A 11 -0.76 0.58 -9.32
N GLY A 12 -0.94 0.88 -10.60
CA GLY A 12 -0.04 0.39 -11.64
C GLY A 12 1.34 1.06 -11.57
N PHE A 13 2.37 0.30 -11.91
CA PHE A 13 3.77 0.78 -11.94
C PHE A 13 4.25 1.05 -13.37
N GLY A 14 3.34 1.39 -14.27
CA GLY A 14 3.68 1.70 -15.65
C GLY A 14 3.24 0.61 -16.62
N GLU A 15 3.78 0.66 -17.85
CA GLU A 15 3.40 -0.27 -18.89
C GLU A 15 3.68 -1.73 -18.51
N GLY A 16 2.68 -2.59 -18.75
CA GLY A 16 2.81 -4.00 -18.47
C GLY A 16 2.69 -4.39 -17.01
N LEU A 17 2.63 -3.41 -16.10
CA LEU A 17 2.53 -3.68 -14.66
C LEU A 17 1.31 -2.95 -14.11
N THR A 18 0.13 -3.53 -14.35
CA THR A 18 -1.16 -2.98 -13.92
C THR A 18 -1.29 -3.02 -12.40
N ALA A 19 -2.26 -2.27 -11.87
CA ALA A 19 -2.57 -2.29 -10.44
C ALA A 19 -2.81 -3.71 -9.93
N GLU A 20 -3.54 -4.53 -10.70
CA GLU A 20 -3.78 -5.92 -10.33
C GLU A 20 -2.50 -6.75 -10.28
N ARG A 21 -1.60 -6.57 -11.24
CA ARG A 21 -0.32 -7.29 -11.27
C ARG A 21 0.60 -6.89 -10.14
N VAL A 22 0.62 -5.61 -9.81
CA VAL A 22 1.37 -5.10 -8.65
C VAL A 22 0.84 -5.73 -7.37
N ALA A 23 -0.47 -5.69 -7.17
CA ALA A 23 -1.11 -6.25 -5.99
C ALA A 23 -0.84 -7.75 -5.87
N THR A 24 -0.96 -8.50 -6.97
CA THR A 24 -0.72 -9.94 -7.00
C THR A 24 0.72 -10.29 -6.66
N ALA A 25 1.69 -9.55 -7.21
CA ALA A 25 3.11 -9.80 -6.94
C ALA A 25 3.45 -9.61 -5.46
N LEU A 26 2.96 -8.53 -4.86
CA LEU A 26 3.13 -8.29 -3.42
C LEU A 26 2.44 -9.37 -2.59
N ALA A 27 1.20 -9.70 -2.94
CA ALA A 27 0.40 -10.68 -2.21
C ALA A 27 1.07 -12.05 -2.19
N ARG A 28 1.64 -12.48 -3.32
CA ARG A 28 2.39 -13.75 -3.38
C ARG A 28 3.57 -13.76 -2.41
N GLY A 29 4.31 -12.65 -2.35
CA GLY A 29 5.42 -12.54 -1.41
C GLY A 29 4.96 -12.55 0.04
N LEU A 30 3.90 -11.80 0.35
CA LEU A 30 3.35 -11.74 1.71
C LEU A 30 2.84 -13.10 2.18
N ALA A 31 2.24 -13.88 1.31
CA ALA A 31 1.63 -15.17 1.64
C ALA A 31 2.58 -16.35 1.42
N ALA A 32 3.83 -16.12 1.03
CA ALA A 32 4.74 -17.17 0.59
C ALA A 32 4.99 -18.26 1.63
N ASP A 33 5.03 -17.89 2.91
CA ASP A 33 5.26 -18.85 4.00
C ASP A 33 3.96 -19.45 4.57
N GLY A 34 2.81 -19.07 4.04
CA GLY A 34 1.51 -19.58 4.47
C GLY A 34 0.98 -18.99 5.77
N ARG A 35 1.70 -18.06 6.40
CA ARG A 35 1.32 -17.48 7.69
C ARG A 35 0.30 -16.35 7.55
N LEU A 36 0.35 -15.60 6.46
CA LEU A 36 -0.52 -14.45 6.23
C LEU A 36 -1.48 -14.71 5.07
N GLU A 37 -2.66 -14.12 5.17
CA GLU A 37 -3.62 -14.02 4.09
C GLU A 37 -3.60 -12.60 3.53
N THR A 38 -4.03 -12.42 2.29
CA THR A 38 -4.04 -11.10 1.66
C THR A 38 -5.42 -10.75 1.16
N ASP A 39 -5.77 -9.47 1.34
CA ASP A 39 -6.95 -8.85 0.76
C ASP A 39 -6.44 -7.82 -0.24
N VAL A 40 -6.52 -8.14 -1.54
CA VAL A 40 -5.96 -7.26 -2.56
C VAL A 40 -7.01 -6.28 -3.06
N CYS A 41 -6.60 -5.02 -3.17
CA CYS A 41 -7.44 -3.92 -3.61
C CYS A 41 -6.70 -3.09 -4.66
N PRO A 42 -6.69 -3.54 -5.93
CA PRO A 42 -6.11 -2.74 -7.00
C PRO A 42 -7.02 -1.55 -7.32
N LEU A 43 -6.42 -0.37 -7.47
CA LEU A 43 -7.13 0.86 -7.82
C LEU A 43 -6.60 1.37 -9.16
N ASP A 44 -7.39 1.21 -10.20
CA ASP A 44 -6.98 1.59 -11.56
C ASP A 44 -6.78 3.10 -11.72
N GLU A 45 -7.55 3.92 -10.99
CA GLU A 45 -7.40 5.37 -10.98
C GLU A 45 -6.14 5.84 -10.26
N GLY A 46 -5.46 4.94 -9.56
CA GLY A 46 -4.19 5.24 -8.89
C GLY A 46 -4.33 5.68 -7.44
N LEU A 47 -3.18 5.87 -6.80
CA LEU A 47 -3.06 6.28 -5.40
C LEU A 47 -2.57 7.72 -5.24
N GLY A 48 -2.49 8.46 -6.32
CA GLY A 48 -2.06 9.85 -6.31
C GLY A 48 -3.16 10.82 -5.96
N VAL A 49 -2.97 12.07 -6.36
CA VAL A 49 -3.97 13.13 -6.19
C VAL A 49 -4.98 13.04 -7.34
N LEU A 50 -6.25 12.85 -6.99
CA LEU A 50 -7.32 12.74 -7.97
C LEU A 50 -8.22 13.97 -7.93
N ALA A 51 -8.80 14.31 -9.09
CA ALA A 51 -9.71 15.46 -9.19
C ALA A 51 -10.93 15.31 -8.28
N THR A 52 -11.39 14.09 -8.05
CA THR A 52 -12.52 13.78 -7.17
C THR A 52 -12.16 13.75 -5.68
N GLY A 53 -10.90 14.00 -5.34
CA GLY A 53 -10.39 13.92 -3.96
C GLY A 53 -9.97 12.51 -3.56
N PRO A 54 -9.32 12.39 -2.38
CA PRO A 54 -8.74 11.11 -1.96
C PRO A 54 -9.74 10.13 -1.35
N SER A 55 -10.92 10.58 -0.94
CA SER A 55 -11.86 9.75 -0.19
C SER A 55 -12.70 8.83 -1.08
N ALA A 56 -13.12 9.28 -2.26
CA ALA A 56 -14.05 8.55 -3.10
C ALA A 56 -13.57 7.13 -3.47
N PRO A 57 -12.33 6.91 -3.96
CA PRO A 57 -11.87 5.58 -4.28
C PRO A 57 -11.81 4.65 -3.07
N LEU A 58 -11.45 5.19 -1.91
CA LEU A 58 -11.38 4.41 -0.68
C LEU A 58 -12.77 4.00 -0.21
N ASP A 59 -13.72 4.93 -0.27
CA ASP A 59 -15.10 4.66 0.15
C ASP A 59 -15.76 3.64 -0.79
N GLU A 60 -15.56 3.76 -2.09
CA GLU A 60 -16.06 2.81 -3.07
C GLU A 60 -15.49 1.40 -2.89
N ALA A 61 -14.23 1.31 -2.46
CA ALA A 61 -13.56 0.05 -2.20
C ALA A 61 -13.88 -0.54 -0.81
N ASP A 62 -14.70 0.13 -0.02
CA ASP A 62 -15.02 -0.27 1.36
C ASP A 62 -13.74 -0.36 2.22
N PHE A 63 -12.85 0.59 2.02
CA PHE A 63 -11.51 0.58 2.62
C PHE A 63 -11.55 0.52 4.15
N ASP A 64 -12.40 1.33 4.79
CA ASP A 64 -12.41 1.43 6.25
C ASP A 64 -12.76 0.08 6.90
N ARG A 65 -13.75 -0.64 6.37
CA ARG A 65 -14.11 -1.95 6.88
C ARG A 65 -12.99 -2.96 6.65
N ARG A 66 -12.43 -2.97 5.46
CA ARG A 66 -11.36 -3.91 5.09
C ARG A 66 -10.09 -3.64 5.90
N MET A 67 -9.76 -2.38 6.09
CA MET A 67 -8.60 -1.94 6.88
C MET A 67 -8.75 -2.32 8.35
N ARG A 68 -9.92 -2.11 8.94
CA ARG A 68 -10.15 -2.48 10.34
C ARG A 68 -10.13 -3.98 10.56
N ALA A 69 -10.45 -4.77 9.54
CA ALA A 69 -10.36 -6.23 9.59
C ALA A 69 -8.95 -6.74 9.33
N ALA A 70 -8.03 -5.87 8.93
CA ALA A 70 -6.68 -6.25 8.57
C ALA A 70 -5.71 -6.06 9.73
N ARG A 71 -4.64 -6.86 9.73
CA ARG A 71 -3.52 -6.74 10.65
C ARG A 71 -2.61 -5.57 10.28
N ALA A 72 -2.53 -5.27 8.99
CA ALA A 72 -1.69 -4.20 8.44
C ALA A 72 -2.20 -3.81 7.05
N VAL A 73 -1.81 -2.62 6.62
CA VAL A 73 -2.09 -2.13 5.27
C VAL A 73 -0.75 -1.95 4.54
N VAL A 74 -0.67 -2.43 3.32
CA VAL A 74 0.47 -2.18 2.43
C VAL A 74 -0.01 -1.34 1.26
N LEU A 75 0.66 -0.20 1.06
CA LEU A 75 0.40 0.71 -0.05
C LEU A 75 1.46 0.48 -1.11
N ALA A 76 1.03 0.15 -2.33
CA ALA A 76 1.94 -0.04 -3.45
C ALA A 76 1.79 1.13 -4.41
N CYS A 77 2.72 2.07 -4.34
CA CYS A 77 2.71 3.33 -5.08
C CYS A 77 3.85 3.34 -6.10
N ALA A 78 3.56 3.77 -7.33
CA ALA A 78 4.61 3.88 -8.35
C ALA A 78 5.71 4.85 -7.91
N LYS A 79 5.32 5.94 -7.26
CA LYS A 79 6.27 6.93 -6.74
C LYS A 79 5.74 7.52 -5.43
N LEU A 80 6.65 7.67 -4.47
CA LEU A 80 6.40 8.43 -3.25
C LEU A 80 7.25 9.69 -3.31
N ASP A 81 6.62 10.86 -3.30
CA ASP A 81 7.28 12.16 -3.36
C ASP A 81 6.49 13.19 -2.53
N ASP A 82 6.87 14.47 -2.65
CA ASP A 82 6.20 15.55 -1.94
C ASP A 82 4.71 15.67 -2.29
N ARG A 83 4.31 15.24 -3.49
CA ARG A 83 2.89 15.23 -3.90
C ARG A 83 2.08 14.20 -3.13
N THR A 84 2.72 13.17 -2.60
CA THR A 84 2.05 12.19 -1.75
C THR A 84 1.44 12.85 -0.51
N LEU A 85 2.02 13.96 -0.05
CA LEU A 85 1.54 14.69 1.12
C LEU A 85 0.39 15.66 0.80
N ALA A 86 0.07 15.85 -0.47
CA ALA A 86 -0.84 16.90 -0.94
C ALA A 86 -2.23 16.35 -1.28
N GLY A 87 -2.82 15.53 -0.41
CA GLY A 87 -4.19 15.02 -0.61
C GLY A 87 -4.27 13.82 -1.53
N SER A 88 -3.24 13.00 -1.59
CA SER A 88 -3.24 11.76 -2.36
C SER A 88 -4.10 10.69 -1.70
N VAL A 89 -4.56 9.73 -2.50
CA VAL A 89 -5.27 8.55 -2.00
C VAL A 89 -4.38 7.76 -1.03
N ALA A 90 -3.09 7.62 -1.35
CA ALA A 90 -2.13 6.92 -0.49
C ALA A 90 -2.02 7.57 0.89
N PHE A 91 -1.91 8.90 0.94
CA PHE A 91 -1.80 9.60 2.22
C PHE A 91 -3.09 9.49 3.03
N GLU A 92 -4.24 9.59 2.37
CA GLU A 92 -5.53 9.42 3.05
C GLU A 92 -5.67 8.01 3.62
N ALA A 93 -5.28 6.99 2.86
CA ALA A 93 -5.32 5.60 3.33
C ALA A 93 -4.40 5.39 4.54
N ALA A 94 -3.18 5.91 4.48
CA ALA A 94 -2.22 5.84 5.60
C ALA A 94 -2.76 6.55 6.84
N THR A 95 -3.38 7.72 6.66
CA THR A 95 -3.98 8.48 7.75
C THR A 95 -5.12 7.73 8.42
N ARG A 96 -6.03 7.16 7.63
CA ARG A 96 -7.14 6.36 8.17
C ARG A 96 -6.65 5.14 8.95
N ALA A 97 -5.63 4.45 8.41
CA ALA A 97 -5.04 3.29 9.09
C ALA A 97 -4.43 3.71 10.43
N ARG A 98 -3.64 4.79 10.45
CA ARG A 98 -3.03 5.30 11.67
C ARG A 98 -4.08 5.67 12.72
N GLN A 99 -5.14 6.37 12.31
CA GLN A 99 -6.22 6.76 13.20
C GLN A 99 -6.95 5.55 13.80
N SER A 100 -6.94 4.44 13.11
CA SER A 100 -7.56 3.19 13.55
C SER A 100 -6.59 2.24 14.26
N GLY A 101 -5.33 2.65 14.44
CA GLY A 101 -4.32 1.81 15.09
C GLY A 101 -3.81 0.67 14.23
N VAL A 102 -3.98 0.74 12.91
CA VAL A 102 -3.51 -0.28 11.98
C VAL A 102 -2.22 0.20 11.33
N PRO A 103 -1.10 -0.53 11.47
CA PRO A 103 0.15 -0.09 10.89
C PRO A 103 0.10 -0.14 9.37
N ALA A 104 0.73 0.86 8.74
CA ALA A 104 0.80 0.98 7.29
C ALA A 104 2.25 0.91 6.81
N TYR A 105 2.46 0.22 5.70
CA TYR A 105 3.75 0.01 5.05
C TYR A 105 3.61 0.40 3.58
N ALA A 106 4.72 0.63 2.92
CA ALA A 106 4.68 0.92 1.49
C ALA A 106 5.74 0.13 0.72
N ALA A 107 5.38 -0.22 -0.51
CA ALA A 107 6.31 -0.65 -1.54
C ALA A 107 6.18 0.34 -2.70
N THR A 108 7.30 0.80 -3.23
CA THR A 108 7.30 1.82 -4.29
C THR A 108 8.42 1.57 -5.28
N ALA A 109 8.16 1.88 -6.56
CA ALA A 109 9.21 1.83 -7.56
C ALA A 109 10.22 2.96 -7.39
N ASN A 110 9.80 4.08 -6.82
CA ASN A 110 10.68 5.24 -6.63
C ASN A 110 10.32 5.96 -5.33
N ASN A 111 11.20 5.88 -4.34
CA ASN A 111 11.05 6.61 -3.09
C ASN A 111 11.83 7.93 -3.18
N ALA A 112 11.13 9.02 -3.41
CA ALA A 112 11.68 10.36 -3.50
C ALA A 112 11.31 11.24 -2.29
N LEU A 113 10.84 10.65 -1.18
CA LEU A 113 10.58 11.36 0.05
C LEU A 113 11.89 11.65 0.78
N ASP A 114 12.05 12.87 1.31
CA ASP A 114 13.13 13.14 2.25
C ASP A 114 12.75 12.61 3.65
N PRO A 115 13.69 12.57 4.62
CA PRO A 115 13.39 12.04 5.95
C PRO A 115 12.27 12.78 6.68
N PHE A 116 12.12 14.08 6.46
CA PHE A 116 11.05 14.86 7.09
C PHE A 116 9.70 14.49 6.49
N GLU A 117 9.61 14.39 5.18
CA GLU A 117 8.39 13.99 4.48
C GLU A 117 7.97 12.56 4.85
N ALA A 118 8.94 11.66 4.96
CA ALA A 118 8.68 10.29 5.38
C ALA A 118 8.02 10.22 6.76
N ARG A 119 8.43 11.08 7.69
CA ARG A 119 7.82 11.17 9.02
C ARG A 119 6.38 11.66 8.97
N ILE A 120 6.06 12.57 8.06
CA ILE A 120 4.70 13.10 7.92
C ILE A 120 3.75 11.98 7.45
N VAL A 121 4.19 11.17 6.50
CA VAL A 121 3.39 10.03 6.01
C VAL A 121 3.24 8.96 7.09
N ASP A 122 4.24 8.82 7.96
CA ASP A 122 4.25 7.92 9.12
C ASP A 122 3.98 6.46 8.74
N LEU A 123 4.73 5.99 7.74
CA LEU A 123 4.73 4.58 7.36
C LEU A 123 5.77 3.83 8.17
N GLN A 124 5.44 2.61 8.58
CA GLN A 124 6.34 1.78 9.39
C GLN A 124 7.60 1.39 8.65
N ALA A 125 7.49 1.15 7.34
CA ALA A 125 8.62 0.89 6.47
C ALA A 125 8.23 1.22 5.03
N ILE A 126 9.21 1.65 4.25
CA ILE A 126 9.07 1.91 2.82
C ILE A 126 10.12 1.07 2.11
N LEU A 127 9.69 0.13 1.28
CA LEU A 127 10.60 -0.71 0.50
C LEU A 127 10.56 -0.28 -0.95
N GLN A 128 11.73 -0.11 -1.54
CA GLN A 128 11.81 0.20 -2.97
C GLN A 128 11.86 -1.10 -3.76
N ALA A 129 10.95 -1.22 -4.74
CA ALA A 129 10.82 -2.41 -5.57
C ALA A 129 10.27 -2.02 -6.93
N ASP A 130 11.03 -2.30 -7.98
CA ASP A 130 10.63 -2.04 -9.34
C ASP A 130 10.55 -3.36 -10.11
N GLY A 131 9.35 -3.72 -10.53
CA GLY A 131 9.07 -4.94 -11.26
C GLY A 131 8.49 -6.06 -10.39
N SER A 132 7.90 -7.07 -11.04
CA SER A 132 7.18 -8.16 -10.37
C SER A 132 8.06 -8.96 -9.41
N ARG A 133 9.28 -9.27 -9.83
CA ARG A 133 10.21 -10.04 -8.99
C ARG A 133 10.58 -9.27 -7.73
N ALA A 134 10.92 -7.99 -7.88
CA ALA A 134 11.28 -7.14 -6.75
C ALA A 134 10.08 -6.95 -5.80
N LEU A 135 8.87 -6.81 -6.35
CA LEU A 135 7.64 -6.72 -5.55
C LEU A 135 7.39 -7.99 -4.75
N GLY A 136 7.62 -9.16 -5.35
CA GLY A 136 7.53 -10.42 -4.62
C GLY A 136 8.53 -10.50 -3.47
N ALA A 137 9.77 -10.07 -3.72
CA ALA A 137 10.80 -10.00 -2.67
C ALA A 137 10.42 -9.00 -1.57
N ALA A 138 9.87 -7.85 -1.94
CA ALA A 138 9.37 -6.85 -0.99
C ALA A 138 8.24 -7.44 -0.13
N GLY A 139 7.32 -8.18 -0.73
CA GLY A 139 6.26 -8.87 -0.01
C GLY A 139 6.79 -9.81 1.05
N ARG A 140 7.81 -10.60 0.71
CA ARG A 140 8.45 -11.50 1.68
C ARG A 140 9.10 -10.76 2.83
N LYS A 141 9.76 -9.62 2.54
CA LYS A 141 10.35 -8.78 3.59
C LYS A 141 9.28 -8.17 4.49
N LEU A 142 8.20 -7.68 3.89
CA LEU A 142 7.09 -7.11 4.65
C LEU A 142 6.42 -8.16 5.54
N ALA A 143 6.31 -9.39 5.07
CA ALA A 143 5.75 -10.48 5.86
C ALA A 143 6.51 -10.69 7.18
N ALA A 144 7.82 -10.45 7.19
CA ALA A 144 8.63 -10.54 8.40
C ALA A 144 8.41 -9.36 9.35
N LEU A 145 7.94 -8.22 8.86
CA LEU A 145 7.73 -7.01 9.65
C LEU A 145 6.31 -6.91 10.22
N VAL A 146 5.36 -7.53 9.57
CA VAL A 146 3.93 -7.43 9.90
C VAL A 146 3.53 -8.31 11.09
#